data_9eb2ee8baad8a05208fb0af4e6ab74e8
#
_entry.id   9eb2ee8baad8a05208fb0af4e6ab74e8
#
_cell.length_a   1.000
_cell.length_b   1.000
_cell.length_c   1.000
_cell.angle_alpha   90.00
_cell.angle_beta   90.00
_cell.angle_gamma   90.00
#
_symmetry.space_group_name_H-M   'P 1'
#
loop_
_entity.id
_entity.type
_entity.pdbx_description
1 polymer ?
#
loop_
_entity_poly.entity_id
_entity_poly.type
_entity_poly.pdbx_seq_one_letter_code
_entity_poly.pdbx_strand_id
1 'polypeptide(L)'
;MQRIKLADLFKNDHYISLIQANIQEQMKKQTEADPNKIYWDENELKAALSEKNLAKRFYINAKNELVFSFNDYEVAPGYMGTVSFVIPTSLLQNDLKKPSYLK
;
A
#
# COMPACT_ATOMS: atom_id res chain seq x y z
N MET A 1 -15.81 11.92 14.75
CA MET A 1 -14.49 11.28 14.62
C MET A 1 -13.77 11.81 13.40
N GLN A 2 -12.58 12.35 13.59
CA GLN A 2 -11.81 12.87 12.47
C GLN A 2 -11.10 11.74 11.76
N ARG A 3 -11.22 11.76 10.44
CA ARG A 3 -10.53 10.80 9.59
C ARG A 3 -9.13 11.29 9.29
N ILE A 4 -8.13 10.50 9.62
CA ILE A 4 -6.74 10.83 9.29
C ILE A 4 -6.54 10.65 7.79
N LYS A 5 -5.99 11.65 7.13
CA LYS A 5 -5.64 11.55 5.72
C LYS A 5 -4.24 10.98 5.59
N LEU A 6 -4.03 10.16 4.55
CA LEU A 6 -2.72 9.55 4.33
C LEU A 6 -1.60 10.59 4.27
N ALA A 7 -1.82 11.69 3.54
CA ALA A 7 -0.83 12.74 3.40
C ALA A 7 -0.48 13.43 4.73
N ASP A 8 -1.40 13.41 5.69
CA ASP A 8 -1.18 14.05 6.99
C ASP A 8 -0.14 13.32 7.84
N LEU A 9 0.17 12.07 7.50
CA LEU A 9 1.18 11.29 8.22
C LEU A 9 2.60 11.64 7.82
N PHE A 10 2.79 12.30 6.68
CA PHE A 10 4.11 12.44 6.06
C PHE A 10 4.50 13.90 5.85
N LYS A 11 5.82 14.14 5.84
CA LYS A 11 6.39 15.49 5.65
C LYS A 11 6.37 15.96 4.20
N ASN A 12 6.41 15.01 3.24
CA ASN A 12 6.53 15.30 1.82
C ASN A 12 5.91 14.16 1.01
N ASP A 13 6.05 14.22 -0.31
CA ASP A 13 5.43 13.27 -1.23
C ASP A 13 6.26 12.02 -1.49
N HIS A 14 7.44 11.88 -0.90
CA HIS A 14 8.30 10.71 -1.12
C HIS A 14 7.63 9.40 -0.73
N TYR A 15 6.72 9.44 0.25
CA TYR A 15 6.03 8.24 0.70
C TYR A 15 5.26 7.55 -0.44
N ILE A 16 4.76 8.32 -1.40
CA ILE A 16 3.98 7.77 -2.51
C ILE A 16 4.83 6.80 -3.31
N SER A 17 6.01 7.23 -3.75
CA SER A 17 6.92 6.38 -4.50
C SER A 17 7.40 5.17 -3.71
N LEU A 18 7.69 5.37 -2.43
CA LEU A 18 8.15 4.30 -1.55
C LEU A 18 7.08 3.23 -1.38
N ILE A 19 5.83 3.65 -1.17
CA ILE A 19 4.70 2.73 -1.01
C ILE A 19 4.45 1.96 -2.31
N GLN A 20 4.40 2.68 -3.43
CA GLN A 20 4.19 2.06 -4.73
C GLN A 20 5.24 1.00 -5.04
N ALA A 21 6.52 1.34 -4.84
CA ALA A 21 7.62 0.42 -5.09
C ALA A 21 7.54 -0.79 -4.16
N ASN A 22 7.22 -0.58 -2.89
CA ASN A 22 7.12 -1.67 -1.93
C ASN A 22 5.98 -2.64 -2.27
N ILE A 23 4.81 -2.10 -2.62
CA ILE A 23 3.67 -2.94 -3.00
C ILE A 23 4.01 -3.78 -4.23
N GLN A 24 4.62 -3.16 -5.24
CA GLN A 24 5.02 -3.88 -6.46
C GLN A 24 6.04 -4.97 -6.15
N GLU A 25 6.99 -4.70 -5.26
CA GLU A 25 7.97 -5.70 -4.84
C GLU A 25 7.30 -6.86 -4.12
N GLN A 26 6.34 -6.58 -3.23
CA GLN A 26 5.60 -7.62 -2.55
C GLN A 26 4.83 -8.50 -3.55
N MET A 27 4.19 -7.86 -4.53
CA MET A 27 3.47 -8.59 -5.60
C MET A 27 4.41 -9.52 -6.36
N LYS A 28 5.57 -9.01 -6.74
CA LYS A 28 6.57 -9.78 -7.48
C LYS A 28 7.04 -10.99 -6.67
N LYS A 29 7.34 -10.80 -5.40
CA LYS A 29 7.78 -11.89 -4.52
C LYS A 29 6.69 -12.95 -4.34
N GLN A 30 5.44 -12.52 -4.21
CA GLN A 30 4.32 -13.44 -4.09
C GLN A 30 4.13 -14.28 -5.36
N THR A 31 4.24 -13.64 -6.52
CA THR A 31 4.10 -14.34 -7.81
C THR A 31 5.24 -15.34 -8.01
N GLU A 32 6.45 -14.99 -7.61
CA GLU A 32 7.61 -15.89 -7.69
C GLU A 32 7.45 -17.10 -6.77
N ALA A 33 6.89 -16.90 -5.58
CA ALA A 33 6.69 -17.96 -4.61
C ALA A 33 5.49 -18.86 -4.96
N ASP A 34 4.46 -18.28 -5.58
CA ASP A 34 3.22 -18.99 -5.91
C ASP A 34 2.71 -18.55 -7.27
N PRO A 35 2.87 -19.38 -8.32
CA PRO A 35 2.43 -19.02 -9.68
C PRO A 35 0.93 -18.76 -9.81
N ASN A 36 0.12 -19.19 -8.84
CA ASN A 36 -1.32 -18.93 -8.86
C ASN A 36 -1.67 -17.51 -8.41
N LYS A 37 -0.73 -16.80 -7.82
CA LYS A 37 -0.93 -15.40 -7.44
C LYS A 37 -0.53 -14.52 -8.60
N ILE A 38 -1.53 -13.91 -9.24
CA ILE A 38 -1.35 -13.08 -10.43
C ILE A 38 -1.85 -11.67 -10.12
N TYR A 39 -1.07 -10.68 -10.52
CA TYR A 39 -1.43 -9.27 -10.40
C TYR A 39 -1.43 -8.62 -11.77
N TRP A 40 -2.12 -7.48 -11.88
CA TRP A 40 -2.15 -6.71 -13.14
C TRP A 40 -0.74 -6.21 -13.49
N ASP A 41 -0.53 -5.85 -14.76
CA ASP A 41 0.76 -5.33 -15.20
C ASP A 41 1.00 -3.90 -14.68
N GLU A 42 2.22 -3.38 -14.90
CA GLU A 42 2.61 -2.06 -14.40
C GLU A 42 1.68 -0.95 -14.89
N ASN A 43 1.24 -1.00 -16.13
CA ASN A 43 0.39 0.04 -16.68
C ASN A 43 -0.97 0.09 -16.00
N GLU A 44 -1.53 -1.06 -15.70
CA GLU A 44 -2.80 -1.16 -14.99
C GLU A 44 -2.64 -0.80 -13.51
N LEU A 45 -1.51 -1.18 -12.91
CA LEU A 45 -1.23 -0.89 -11.51
C LEU A 45 -0.98 0.59 -11.25
N LYS A 46 -0.53 1.36 -12.24
CA LYS A 46 -0.33 2.80 -12.06
C LYS A 46 -1.58 3.51 -11.58
N ALA A 47 -2.73 3.16 -12.16
CA ALA A 47 -4.00 3.75 -11.75
C ALA A 47 -4.41 3.27 -10.36
N ALA A 48 -4.25 1.97 -10.09
CA ALA A 48 -4.63 1.38 -8.81
C ALA A 48 -3.76 1.89 -7.66
N LEU A 49 -2.48 2.18 -7.93
CA LEU A 49 -1.53 2.65 -6.93
C LEU A 49 -1.30 4.16 -6.96
N SER A 50 -2.17 4.91 -7.64
CA SER A 50 -2.07 6.37 -7.68
C SER A 50 -2.24 6.96 -6.27
N GLU A 51 -1.71 8.16 -6.07
CA GLU A 51 -1.85 8.87 -4.79
C GLU A 51 -3.29 8.92 -4.32
N LYS A 52 -4.20 9.27 -5.23
CA LYS A 52 -5.61 9.41 -4.92
C LYS A 52 -6.23 8.09 -4.48
N ASN A 53 -5.88 7.01 -5.16
CA ASN A 53 -6.42 5.69 -4.81
C ASN A 53 -5.82 5.15 -3.52
N LEU A 54 -4.52 5.32 -3.32
CA LEU A 54 -3.87 4.92 -2.08
C LEU A 54 -4.49 5.62 -0.87
N ALA A 55 -4.83 6.91 -1.02
CA ALA A 55 -5.47 7.67 0.05
C ALA A 55 -6.83 7.09 0.46
N LYS A 56 -7.49 6.34 -0.43
CA LYS A 56 -8.78 5.70 -0.15
C LYS A 56 -8.65 4.30 0.40
N ARG A 57 -7.50 3.66 0.22
CA ARG A 57 -7.32 2.23 0.49
C ARG A 57 -6.50 1.93 1.73
N PHE A 58 -6.03 2.94 2.44
CA PHE A 58 -5.18 2.70 3.60
C PHE A 58 -5.98 2.58 4.89
N TYR A 59 -5.41 1.85 5.85
CA TYR A 59 -5.83 1.90 7.24
C TYR A 59 -4.62 1.58 8.11
N ILE A 60 -4.74 1.90 9.39
CA ILE A 60 -3.71 1.56 10.37
C ILE A 60 -4.28 0.44 11.24
N ASN A 61 -3.58 -0.69 11.29
CA ASN A 61 -4.05 -1.86 12.02
C ASN A 61 -3.78 -1.74 13.54
N ALA A 62 -4.19 -2.77 14.29
CA ALA A 62 -4.03 -2.78 15.74
C ALA A 62 -2.57 -2.73 16.20
N LYS A 63 -1.64 -3.08 15.32
CA LYS A 63 -0.19 -3.02 15.61
C LYS A 63 0.43 -1.70 15.21
N ASN A 64 -0.37 -0.72 14.80
CA ASN A 64 0.08 0.58 14.28
C ASN A 64 0.92 0.47 13.01
N GLU A 65 0.59 -0.49 12.17
CA GLU A 65 1.22 -0.65 10.87
C GLU A 65 0.31 -0.08 9.79
N LEU A 66 0.92 0.54 8.77
CA LEU A 66 0.18 1.05 7.62
C LEU A 66 -0.14 -0.09 6.67
N VAL A 67 -1.43 -0.24 6.33
CA VAL A 67 -1.91 -1.32 5.47
C VAL A 67 -2.71 -0.73 4.32
N PHE A 68 -2.51 -1.28 3.12
CA PHE A 68 -3.32 -0.95 1.96
C PHE A 68 -4.12 -2.18 1.56
N SER A 69 -5.44 -2.01 1.46
CA SER A 69 -6.36 -3.09 1.12
C SER A 69 -7.08 -2.75 -0.18
N PHE A 70 -7.05 -3.67 -1.13
CA PHE A 70 -7.65 -3.50 -2.44
C PHE A 70 -8.78 -4.50 -2.64
N ASN A 71 -9.88 -4.03 -3.25
CA ASN A 71 -11.02 -4.88 -3.55
C ASN A 71 -10.76 -5.73 -4.78
N ASP A 72 -11.67 -6.66 -5.03
CA ASP A 72 -11.63 -7.52 -6.21
C ASP A 72 -11.41 -6.68 -7.47
N TYR A 73 -10.59 -7.18 -8.37
CA TYR A 73 -10.30 -6.58 -9.68
C TYR A 73 -9.51 -5.26 -9.65
N GLU A 74 -9.18 -4.72 -8.49
CA GLU A 74 -8.40 -3.47 -8.46
C GLU A 74 -6.94 -3.68 -8.86
N VAL A 75 -6.31 -4.74 -8.37
CA VAL A 75 -4.89 -5.03 -8.64
C VAL A 75 -4.66 -6.43 -9.16
N ALA A 76 -5.69 -7.29 -9.13
CA ALA A 76 -5.58 -8.70 -9.49
C ALA A 76 -6.93 -9.24 -9.97
N PRO A 77 -6.94 -10.42 -10.66
CA PRO A 77 -8.21 -11.07 -11.03
C PRO A 77 -9.09 -11.34 -9.80
N GLY A 78 -10.41 -11.38 -10.06
CA GLY A 78 -11.40 -11.54 -8.99
C GLY A 78 -11.22 -12.78 -8.11
N TYR A 79 -10.65 -13.87 -8.63
CA TYR A 79 -10.43 -15.06 -7.84
C TYR A 79 -9.41 -14.87 -6.70
N MET A 80 -8.60 -13.81 -6.80
CA MET A 80 -7.68 -13.45 -5.72
C MET A 80 -8.40 -12.82 -4.53
N GLY A 81 -9.62 -12.32 -4.72
CA GLY A 81 -10.39 -11.67 -3.68
C GLY A 81 -9.77 -10.35 -3.25
N THR A 82 -10.08 -9.95 -2.02
CA THR A 82 -9.48 -8.75 -1.43
C THR A 82 -8.02 -9.04 -1.06
N VAL A 83 -7.11 -8.18 -1.48
CA VAL A 83 -5.69 -8.33 -1.16
C VAL A 83 -5.21 -7.14 -0.33
N SER A 84 -4.34 -7.41 0.62
CA SER A 84 -3.82 -6.40 1.54
C SER A 84 -2.29 -6.45 1.59
N PHE A 85 -1.68 -5.27 1.74
CA PHE A 85 -0.23 -5.15 1.83
C PHE A 85 0.13 -4.33 3.06
N VAL A 86 0.95 -4.90 3.94
CA VAL A 86 1.49 -4.19 5.09
C VAL A 86 2.80 -3.53 4.66
N ILE A 87 2.91 -2.22 4.90
CA ILE A 87 4.10 -1.47 4.52
C ILE A 87 5.02 -1.37 5.74
N PRO A 88 6.29 -1.81 5.63
CA PRO A 88 7.22 -1.72 6.74
C PRO A 88 7.40 -0.27 7.20
N THR A 89 7.20 -0.01 8.48
CA THR A 89 7.34 1.33 9.05
C THR A 89 8.76 1.87 8.86
N SER A 90 9.76 1.00 8.93
CA SER A 90 11.15 1.40 8.74
C SER A 90 11.40 2.05 7.39
N LEU A 91 10.64 1.67 6.36
CA LEU A 91 10.74 2.25 5.03
C LEU A 91 10.28 3.71 4.99
N LEU A 92 9.30 4.06 5.83
CA LEU A 92 8.66 5.37 5.83
C LEU A 92 9.08 6.26 6.99
N GLN A 93 9.87 5.73 7.92
CA GLN A 93 10.17 6.38 9.19
C GLN A 93 10.73 7.80 9.03
N ASN A 94 11.61 8.01 8.06
CA ASN A 94 12.24 9.30 7.84
C ASN A 94 11.28 10.35 7.26
N ASP A 95 10.20 9.90 6.65
CA ASP A 95 9.23 10.80 6.01
C ASP A 95 8.00 11.05 6.87
N LEU A 96 7.88 10.40 8.02
CA LEU A 96 6.77 10.62 8.95
C LEU A 96 6.89 11.98 9.64
N LYS A 97 5.78 12.70 9.74
CA LYS A 97 5.73 13.94 10.51
C LYS A 97 6.04 13.68 11.97
N LYS A 98 5.50 12.59 12.52
CA LYS A 98 5.75 12.16 13.90
C LYS A 98 6.06 10.68 13.89
N PRO A 99 7.25 10.27 14.37
CA PRO A 99 7.60 8.84 14.40
C PRO A 99 6.62 7.96 15.15
N SER A 100 5.84 8.55 16.07
CA SER A 100 4.87 7.79 16.86
C SER A 100 3.59 7.42 16.11
N TYR A 101 3.37 7.94 14.90
CA TYR A 101 2.17 7.61 14.13
C TYR A 101 2.13 6.14 13.70
N LEU A 102 3.30 5.57 13.41
CA LEU A 102 3.43 4.17 13.03
C LEU A 102 4.51 3.50 13.88
N LYS A 103 4.39 2.21 14.06
CA LYS A 103 5.42 1.41 14.72
C LYS A 103 6.25 0.61 13.75
#